data_bb8db8892514b17a7637459e34b88f93
#
_entry.id   bb8db8892514b17a7637459e34b88f93
#
_cell.length_a   1.000
_cell.length_b   1.000
_cell.length_c   1.000
_cell.angle_alpha   90.00
_cell.angle_beta   90.00
_cell.angle_gamma   90.00
#
_symmetry.space_group_name_H-M   'P 1'
#
loop_
_entity.id
_entity.type
_entity.pdbx_description
1 polymer ?
#
loop_
_entity_poly.entity_id
_entity_poly.type
_entity_poly.pdbx_seq_one_letter_code
_entity_poly.pdbx_strand_id
1 'polypeptide(L)'
;THTQLLFFTTDGMVYKLKTWRLPQGGRTSKGKAIVNILPIPVGVSIAAIMPVDRDEKEWDDLQVVFATSAGTVRRNKLSDFTNVKSNGKIAMKFEDEHAETTLINARIASNDDDVMLTTNSGRAIRFPATDVRVFNSRASVGVRGIKLSGSDKVVSMSIIRHFDAGADERAAYLKM
;
A
#
# COMPACT_ATOMS: atom_id res chain seq x y z
N THR A 1 8.27 8.73 -20.36
CA THR A 1 8.53 7.72 -19.31
C THR A 1 9.38 8.27 -18.17
N HIS A 2 9.10 9.50 -17.76
CA HIS A 2 9.72 10.12 -16.58
C HIS A 2 8.96 9.83 -15.29
N THR A 3 7.84 9.09 -15.38
CA THR A 3 7.03 8.66 -14.25
C THR A 3 7.90 8.03 -13.15
N GLN A 4 7.70 8.50 -11.93
CA GLN A 4 8.32 7.92 -10.74
C GLN A 4 7.61 6.63 -10.36
N LEU A 5 8.37 5.62 -10.00
CA LEU A 5 7.88 4.37 -9.45
C LEU A 5 8.37 4.23 -8.02
N LEU A 6 7.43 4.02 -7.10
CA LEU A 6 7.71 3.66 -5.73
C LEU A 6 7.51 2.16 -5.56
N PHE A 7 8.54 1.48 -5.11
CA PHE A 7 8.54 0.04 -4.83
C PHE A 7 8.50 -0.14 -3.31
N PHE A 8 7.40 -0.63 -2.81
CA PHE A 8 7.24 -0.96 -1.40
C PHE A 8 7.52 -2.44 -1.18
N THR A 9 8.35 -2.75 -0.20
CA THR A 9 8.78 -4.12 0.10
C THR A 9 8.07 -4.69 1.32
N THR A 10 8.05 -6.00 1.44
CA THR A 10 7.34 -6.71 2.53
C THR A 10 7.89 -6.40 3.91
N ASP A 11 9.14 -5.96 4.02
CA ASP A 11 9.79 -5.49 5.25
C ASP A 11 9.50 -4.02 5.60
N GLY A 12 8.61 -3.35 4.83
CA GLY A 12 8.21 -1.97 5.09
C GLY A 12 9.15 -0.90 4.58
N MET A 13 10.07 -1.24 3.68
CA MET A 13 10.93 -0.26 3.00
C MET A 13 10.28 0.26 1.71
N VAL A 14 10.73 1.42 1.24
CA VAL A 14 10.38 1.97 -0.07
C VAL A 14 11.64 2.32 -0.85
N TYR A 15 11.63 2.00 -2.13
CA TYR A 15 12.65 2.39 -3.11
C TYR A 15 11.99 3.22 -4.21
N LYS A 16 12.74 4.16 -4.77
CA LYS A 16 12.27 5.05 -5.84
C LYS A 16 13.10 4.86 -7.09
N LEU A 17 12.43 4.68 -8.22
CA LEU A 17 13.08 4.50 -9.51
C LEU A 17 12.27 5.22 -10.60
N LYS A 18 12.94 5.81 -11.58
CA LYS A 18 12.28 6.31 -12.78
C LYS A 18 12.02 5.17 -13.76
N THR A 19 10.85 5.16 -14.38
CA THR A 19 10.41 4.10 -15.30
C THR A 19 11.44 3.76 -16.39
N TRP A 20 12.14 4.77 -16.94
CA TRP A 20 13.14 4.55 -17.98
C TRP A 20 14.36 3.73 -17.54
N ARG A 21 14.57 3.56 -16.22
CA ARG A 21 15.65 2.72 -15.68
C ARG A 21 15.29 1.24 -15.64
N LEU A 22 14.01 0.91 -15.83
CA LEU A 22 13.59 -0.48 -15.93
C LEU A 22 14.03 -1.09 -17.26
N PRO A 23 14.45 -2.37 -17.28
CA PRO A 23 14.81 -3.04 -18.51
C PRO A 23 13.58 -3.15 -19.41
N GLN A 24 13.71 -2.68 -20.66
CA GLN A 24 12.71 -2.92 -21.67
C GLN A 24 12.85 -4.35 -22.21
N GLY A 25 11.74 -5.02 -22.43
CA GLY A 25 11.73 -6.38 -22.98
C GLY A 25 10.42 -6.66 -23.72
N GLY A 26 10.46 -7.61 -24.62
CA GLY A 26 9.26 -8.11 -25.30
C GLY A 26 8.42 -8.99 -24.35
N ARG A 27 7.18 -9.30 -24.76
CA ARG A 27 6.23 -10.09 -23.97
C ARG A 27 6.76 -11.45 -23.53
N THR A 28 7.65 -12.05 -24.30
CA THR A 28 8.25 -13.37 -24.04
C THR A 28 9.62 -13.32 -23.36
N SER A 29 10.09 -12.12 -23.02
CA SER A 29 11.38 -11.95 -22.35
C SER A 29 11.31 -12.46 -20.91
N LYS A 30 12.40 -13.09 -20.42
CA LYS A 30 12.51 -13.57 -19.04
C LYS A 30 12.58 -12.43 -18.00
N GLY A 31 12.79 -11.16 -18.43
CA GLY A 31 13.02 -10.04 -17.53
C GLY A 31 14.36 -10.10 -16.80
N LYS A 32 14.56 -9.21 -15.86
CA LYS A 32 15.68 -9.20 -14.92
C LYS A 32 15.19 -9.32 -13.49
N ALA A 33 15.94 -10.05 -12.65
CA ALA A 33 15.61 -10.13 -11.23
C ALA A 33 15.63 -8.72 -10.60
N ILE A 34 14.64 -8.41 -9.80
CA ILE A 34 14.48 -7.08 -9.18
C ILE A 34 15.67 -6.70 -8.30
N VAL A 35 16.32 -7.65 -7.67
CA VAL A 35 17.53 -7.46 -6.85
C VAL A 35 18.73 -6.92 -7.65
N ASN A 36 18.71 -7.07 -8.99
CA ASN A 36 19.71 -6.48 -9.88
C ASN A 36 19.42 -5.02 -10.23
N ILE A 37 18.25 -4.52 -9.85
CA ILE A 37 17.77 -3.16 -10.15
C ILE A 37 17.68 -2.32 -8.87
N LEU A 38 17.23 -2.94 -7.78
CA LEU A 38 17.06 -2.34 -6.48
C LEU A 38 17.84 -3.14 -5.42
N PRO A 39 18.48 -2.48 -4.44
CA PRO A 39 19.26 -3.15 -3.39
C PRO A 39 18.32 -3.73 -2.32
N ILE A 40 17.50 -4.70 -2.72
CA ILE A 40 16.55 -5.38 -1.85
C ILE A 40 17.25 -6.55 -1.17
N PRO A 41 17.15 -6.70 0.16
CA PRO A 41 17.74 -7.82 0.89
C PRO A 41 17.19 -9.18 0.43
N VAL A 42 17.97 -10.22 0.60
CA VAL A 42 17.55 -11.61 0.33
C VAL A 42 16.38 -11.98 1.25
N GLY A 43 15.36 -12.61 0.67
CA GLY A 43 14.14 -13.01 1.40
C GLY A 43 13.05 -11.94 1.45
N VAL A 44 13.36 -10.70 1.05
CA VAL A 44 12.37 -9.61 0.95
C VAL A 44 11.76 -9.58 -0.44
N SER A 45 10.44 -9.41 -0.51
CA SER A 45 9.67 -9.33 -1.75
C SER A 45 9.05 -7.95 -1.96
N ILE A 46 8.62 -7.67 -3.18
CA ILE A 46 7.84 -6.46 -3.48
C ILE A 46 6.39 -6.70 -3.05
N ALA A 47 5.89 -5.84 -2.17
CA ALA A 47 4.50 -5.83 -1.72
C ALA A 47 3.62 -4.99 -2.67
N ALA A 48 4.13 -3.85 -3.14
CA ALA A 48 3.41 -2.98 -4.06
C ALA A 48 4.36 -2.19 -4.97
N ILE A 49 3.90 -1.92 -6.19
CA ILE A 49 4.51 -0.98 -7.11
C ILE A 49 3.49 0.13 -7.39
N MET A 50 3.90 1.35 -7.13
CA MET A 50 3.03 2.52 -7.27
C MET A 50 3.64 3.48 -8.31
N PRO A 51 3.05 3.59 -9.51
CA PRO A 51 3.39 4.66 -10.44
C PRO A 51 2.80 5.98 -9.94
N VAL A 52 3.58 7.04 -9.97
CA VAL A 52 3.13 8.39 -9.61
C VAL A 52 3.43 9.32 -10.79
N ASP A 53 2.38 9.64 -11.54
CA ASP A 53 2.48 10.46 -12.76
C ASP A 53 2.55 11.96 -12.49
N ARG A 54 2.29 12.38 -11.24
CA ARG A 54 2.32 13.78 -10.83
C ARG A 54 3.74 14.22 -10.46
N ASP A 55 4.02 15.51 -10.64
CA ASP A 55 5.27 16.11 -10.16
C ASP A 55 5.38 15.95 -8.63
N GLU A 56 6.59 15.73 -8.13
CA GLU A 56 6.85 15.57 -6.69
C GLU A 56 6.38 16.78 -5.86
N LYS A 57 6.25 17.95 -6.48
CA LYS A 57 5.72 19.17 -5.83
C LYS A 57 4.24 19.07 -5.48
N GLU A 58 3.50 18.21 -6.17
CA GLU A 58 2.07 17.98 -5.96
C GLU A 58 1.79 16.80 -5.02
N TRP A 59 2.83 16.13 -4.53
CA TRP A 59 2.67 14.95 -3.68
C TRP A 59 2.13 15.27 -2.28
N ASP A 60 2.15 16.53 -1.86
CA ASP A 60 1.58 16.97 -0.58
C ASP A 60 0.05 16.79 -0.52
N ASP A 61 -0.61 16.86 -1.67
CA ASP A 61 -2.06 16.69 -1.81
C ASP A 61 -2.48 15.22 -1.91
N LEU A 62 -1.51 14.33 -2.10
CA LEU A 62 -1.76 12.89 -2.23
C LEU A 62 -1.46 12.16 -0.93
N GLN A 63 -2.25 11.14 -0.68
CA GLN A 63 -2.11 10.31 0.52
C GLN A 63 -1.95 8.85 0.13
N VAL A 64 -1.14 8.14 0.91
CA VAL A 64 -0.89 6.71 0.73
C VAL A 64 -1.42 5.96 1.93
N VAL A 65 -2.22 4.94 1.68
CA VAL A 65 -2.68 3.97 2.67
C VAL A 65 -1.83 2.72 2.57
N PHE A 66 -1.38 2.24 3.71
CA PHE A 66 -0.62 1.00 3.89
C PHE A 66 -1.45 0.00 4.66
N ALA A 67 -1.32 -1.28 4.33
CA ALA A 67 -1.89 -2.38 5.10
C ALA A 67 -0.86 -3.48 5.35
N THR A 68 -0.89 -4.06 6.54
CA THR A 68 -0.03 -5.17 6.95
C THR A 68 -0.79 -6.48 7.05
N SER A 69 -0.07 -7.58 7.03
CA SER A 69 -0.63 -8.93 7.26
C SER A 69 -1.29 -9.08 8.63
N ALA A 70 -0.86 -8.31 9.63
CA ALA A 70 -1.45 -8.26 10.97
C ALA A 70 -2.74 -7.43 11.06
N GLY A 71 -3.23 -6.86 9.95
CA GLY A 71 -4.47 -6.09 9.93
C GLY A 71 -4.33 -4.64 10.38
N THR A 72 -3.10 -4.15 10.53
CA THR A 72 -2.81 -2.75 10.82
C THR A 72 -2.85 -1.93 9.54
N VAL A 73 -3.42 -0.73 9.60
CA VAL A 73 -3.45 0.24 8.50
C VAL A 73 -2.84 1.55 8.93
N ARG A 74 -2.24 2.25 7.99
CA ARG A 74 -1.67 3.58 8.20
C ARG A 74 -1.83 4.44 6.96
N ARG A 75 -2.00 5.74 7.15
CA ARG A 75 -2.15 6.73 6.09
C ARG A 75 -1.14 7.85 6.29
N ASN A 76 -0.36 8.17 5.27
CA ASN A 76 0.63 9.23 5.25
C ASN A 76 0.45 10.12 4.02
N LYS A 77 1.02 11.31 4.04
CA LYS A 77 1.21 12.10 2.83
C LYS A 77 2.21 11.42 1.90
N LEU A 78 1.95 11.46 0.59
CA LEU A 78 2.87 10.93 -0.41
C LEU A 78 4.21 11.69 -0.43
N SER A 79 4.20 12.98 -0.08
CA SER A 79 5.39 13.84 0.03
C SER A 79 6.42 13.34 1.06
N ASP A 80 6.02 12.49 2.02
CA ASP A 80 6.95 11.80 2.90
C ASP A 80 7.96 10.93 2.13
N PHE A 81 7.66 10.58 0.88
CA PHE A 81 8.44 9.68 0.02
C PHE A 81 9.13 10.39 -1.15
N THR A 82 9.24 11.72 -1.16
CA THR A 82 9.97 12.49 -2.19
C THR A 82 11.46 12.21 -2.13
N ASN A 83 12.06 12.27 -0.95
CA ASN A 83 13.50 12.07 -0.73
C ASN A 83 13.82 10.62 -0.35
N VAL A 84 13.72 9.71 -1.31
CA VAL A 84 14.13 8.31 -1.14
C VAL A 84 15.56 8.14 -1.69
N LYS A 85 16.49 7.77 -0.82
CA LYS A 85 17.88 7.48 -1.20
C LYS A 85 17.98 6.14 -1.93
N SER A 86 19.11 5.87 -2.58
CA SER A 86 19.35 4.63 -3.33
C SER A 86 19.27 3.37 -2.45
N ASN A 87 19.61 3.45 -1.17
CA ASN A 87 19.51 2.37 -0.20
C ASN A 87 18.09 2.20 0.39
N GLY A 88 17.11 2.90 -0.13
CA GLY A 88 15.73 2.87 0.34
C GLY A 88 15.47 3.79 1.54
N LYS A 89 14.22 3.80 1.97
CA LYS A 89 13.72 4.59 3.10
C LYS A 89 12.66 3.77 3.82
N ILE A 90 12.58 3.87 5.14
CA ILE A 90 11.50 3.23 5.90
C ILE A 90 10.17 3.88 5.51
N ALA A 91 9.25 3.07 5.01
CA ALA A 91 7.89 3.47 4.70
C ALA A 91 6.94 3.18 5.88
N MET A 92 7.11 2.04 6.55
CA MET A 92 6.30 1.63 7.69
C MET A 92 7.14 0.79 8.65
N LYS A 93 6.99 1.01 9.96
CA LYS A 93 7.50 0.11 10.98
C LYS A 93 6.40 -0.85 11.43
N PHE A 94 6.79 -2.05 11.86
CA PHE A 94 5.90 -3.04 12.45
C PHE A 94 6.04 -3.03 13.98
N GLU A 95 4.99 -3.44 14.71
CA GLU A 95 4.95 -3.39 16.18
C GLU A 95 5.95 -4.33 16.85
N ASP A 96 6.20 -5.46 16.20
CA ASP A 96 6.98 -6.53 16.79
C ASP A 96 8.07 -6.97 15.79
N GLU A 97 9.33 -6.81 16.20
CA GLU A 97 10.49 -7.27 15.41
C GLU A 97 10.50 -8.81 15.25
N HIS A 98 9.77 -9.51 16.11
CA HIS A 98 9.66 -10.98 16.10
C HIS A 98 8.39 -11.50 15.41
N ALA A 99 7.42 -10.61 15.10
CA ALA A 99 6.22 -11.02 14.41
C ALA A 99 6.49 -11.16 12.90
N GLU A 100 5.95 -12.21 12.30
CA GLU A 100 5.93 -12.42 10.84
C GLU A 100 5.03 -11.40 10.10
N THR A 101 5.01 -10.16 10.60
CA THR A 101 4.21 -9.09 10.01
C THR A 101 4.89 -8.57 8.77
N THR A 102 4.16 -8.54 7.68
CA THR A 102 4.64 -8.03 6.39
C THR A 102 3.74 -6.93 5.87
N LEU A 103 4.32 -6.00 5.10
CA LEU A 103 3.52 -5.07 4.31
C LEU A 103 2.82 -5.86 3.20
N ILE A 104 1.50 -5.69 3.08
CA ILE A 104 0.70 -6.37 2.06
C ILE A 104 0.49 -5.48 0.83
N ASN A 105 0.19 -4.20 1.07
CA ASN A 105 -0.05 -3.27 -0.02
C ASN A 105 0.18 -1.82 0.41
N ALA A 106 0.40 -0.96 -0.60
CA ALA A 106 0.44 0.49 -0.49
C ALA A 106 -0.29 1.09 -1.69
N ARG A 107 -1.29 1.94 -1.47
CA ARG A 107 -2.11 2.54 -2.52
C ARG A 107 -2.38 4.01 -2.22
N ILE A 108 -2.45 4.82 -3.27
CA ILE A 108 -2.95 6.20 -3.16
C ILE A 108 -4.44 6.12 -2.89
N ALA A 109 -4.91 6.92 -1.94
CA ALA A 109 -6.32 7.08 -1.61
C ALA A 109 -6.63 8.56 -1.33
N SER A 110 -7.83 8.97 -1.68
CA SER A 110 -8.40 10.27 -1.36
C SER A 110 -9.32 10.18 -0.13
N ASN A 111 -9.86 11.32 0.28
CA ASN A 111 -10.89 11.34 1.34
C ASN A 111 -12.24 10.77 0.87
N ASP A 112 -12.44 10.68 -0.45
CA ASP A 112 -13.66 10.15 -1.07
C ASP A 112 -13.55 8.65 -1.39
N ASP A 113 -12.58 7.96 -0.80
CA ASP A 113 -12.34 6.56 -1.03
C ASP A 113 -12.58 5.73 0.25
N ASP A 114 -12.89 4.46 0.05
CA ASP A 114 -12.95 3.44 1.08
C ASP A 114 -11.76 2.49 0.98
N VAL A 115 -11.32 2.03 2.11
CA VAL A 115 -10.34 0.95 2.24
C VAL A 115 -11.08 -0.36 2.45
N MET A 116 -10.79 -1.36 1.63
CA MET A 116 -11.30 -2.71 1.80
C MET A 116 -10.13 -3.64 2.11
N LEU A 117 -10.23 -4.38 3.21
CA LEU A 117 -9.29 -5.42 3.61
C LEU A 117 -9.96 -6.78 3.49
N THR A 118 -9.22 -7.77 2.99
CA THR A 118 -9.67 -9.16 2.96
C THR A 118 -8.64 -10.08 3.63
N THR A 119 -9.12 -11.14 4.26
CA THR A 119 -8.30 -12.07 5.01
C THR A 119 -8.26 -13.45 4.35
N ASN A 120 -7.27 -14.26 4.72
CA ASN A 120 -7.14 -15.64 4.23
C ASN A 120 -8.29 -16.56 4.70
N SER A 121 -8.98 -16.21 5.78
CA SER A 121 -10.18 -16.94 6.24
C SER A 121 -11.47 -16.52 5.51
N GLY A 122 -11.39 -15.66 4.48
CA GLY A 122 -12.54 -15.20 3.70
C GLY A 122 -13.35 -14.09 4.35
N ARG A 123 -12.81 -13.41 5.37
CA ARG A 123 -13.44 -12.22 5.96
C ARG A 123 -13.06 -10.96 5.20
N ALA A 124 -13.97 -10.01 5.14
CA ALA A 124 -13.73 -8.69 4.54
C ALA A 124 -14.30 -7.59 5.44
N ILE A 125 -13.64 -6.44 5.42
CA ILE A 125 -14.13 -5.20 6.02
C ILE A 125 -13.93 -4.05 5.05
N ARG A 126 -14.86 -3.11 5.02
CA ARG A 126 -14.79 -1.86 4.28
C ARG A 126 -15.04 -0.69 5.23
N PHE A 127 -14.24 0.33 5.16
CA PHE A 127 -14.38 1.56 5.94
C PHE A 127 -13.86 2.76 5.16
N PRO A 128 -14.36 4.00 5.43
CA PRO A 128 -13.86 5.20 4.79
C PRO A 128 -12.36 5.42 5.07
N ALA A 129 -11.62 5.87 4.07
CA ALA A 129 -10.21 6.19 4.24
C ALA A 129 -9.98 7.27 5.31
N THR A 130 -10.98 8.12 5.55
CA THR A 130 -10.98 9.17 6.58
C THR A 130 -10.98 8.63 8.01
N ASP A 131 -11.42 7.39 8.25
CA ASP A 131 -11.35 6.74 9.55
C ASP A 131 -9.90 6.47 9.98
N VAL A 132 -8.98 6.46 9.01
CA VAL A 132 -7.55 6.38 9.26
C VAL A 132 -6.96 7.79 9.23
N ARG A 133 -6.56 8.32 10.38
CA ARG A 133 -5.91 9.63 10.45
C ARG A 133 -4.64 9.67 9.61
N VAL A 134 -4.29 10.83 9.08
CA VAL A 134 -2.99 11.04 8.41
C VAL A 134 -1.90 11.13 9.47
N PHE A 135 -0.92 10.25 9.40
CA PHE A 135 0.22 10.24 10.30
C PHE A 135 1.34 11.14 9.76
N ASN A 136 1.92 11.96 10.65
CA ASN A 136 3.06 12.82 10.30
C ASN A 136 4.40 12.09 10.37
N SER A 137 4.43 10.90 10.99
CA SER A 137 5.64 10.10 11.14
C SER A 137 5.54 8.78 10.38
N ARG A 138 6.59 8.46 9.64
CA ARG A 138 6.76 7.15 8.97
C ARG A 138 7.14 6.02 9.94
N ALA A 139 7.58 6.38 11.14
CA ALA A 139 8.02 5.42 12.16
C ALA A 139 6.86 4.89 13.01
N SER A 140 5.63 5.39 12.84
CA SER A 140 4.48 4.88 13.57
C SER A 140 3.95 3.59 12.95
N VAL A 141 3.37 2.75 13.78
CA VAL A 141 2.82 1.45 13.38
C VAL A 141 1.48 1.58 12.66
N GLY A 142 0.70 2.59 12.99
CA GLY A 142 -0.65 2.81 12.44
C GLY A 142 -1.75 2.45 13.42
N VAL A 143 -2.92 2.14 12.89
CA VAL A 143 -4.13 1.76 13.65
C VAL A 143 -4.66 0.42 13.17
N ARG A 144 -5.46 -0.24 14.00
CA ARG A 144 -6.10 -1.50 13.61
C ARG A 144 -7.19 -1.25 12.57
N GLY A 145 -7.05 -1.86 11.39
CA GLY A 145 -8.05 -1.83 10.32
C GLY A 145 -9.05 -2.97 10.41
N ILE A 146 -8.62 -4.14 10.88
CA ILE A 146 -9.47 -5.32 11.06
C ILE A 146 -9.03 -6.08 12.31
N LYS A 147 -9.99 -6.67 13.03
CA LYS A 147 -9.71 -7.59 14.14
C LYS A 147 -9.55 -8.99 13.59
N LEU A 148 -8.35 -9.53 13.66
CA LEU A 148 -8.04 -10.90 13.27
C LEU A 148 -8.25 -11.87 14.44
N SER A 149 -8.46 -13.13 14.13
CA SER A 149 -8.64 -14.21 15.11
C SER A 149 -7.74 -15.39 14.76
N GLY A 150 -7.08 -15.96 15.76
CA GLY A 150 -6.19 -17.11 15.57
C GLY A 150 -5.03 -16.81 14.60
N SER A 151 -4.88 -17.65 13.60
CA SER A 151 -3.84 -17.54 12.56
C SER A 151 -4.28 -16.74 11.33
N ASP A 152 -5.42 -16.03 11.42
CA ASP A 152 -5.92 -15.24 10.29
C ASP A 152 -4.97 -14.10 9.94
N LYS A 153 -4.79 -13.83 8.66
CA LYS A 153 -3.92 -12.75 8.15
C LYS A 153 -4.64 -11.99 7.05
N VAL A 154 -4.39 -10.68 6.97
CA VAL A 154 -4.81 -9.89 5.81
C VAL A 154 -3.97 -10.30 4.60
N VAL A 155 -4.63 -10.58 3.49
CA VAL A 155 -4.00 -11.00 2.23
C VAL A 155 -4.14 -9.96 1.12
N SER A 156 -5.09 -9.03 1.25
CA SER A 156 -5.32 -8.02 0.22
C SER A 156 -5.85 -6.71 0.82
N MET A 157 -5.47 -5.61 0.20
CA MET A 157 -6.07 -4.29 0.39
C MET A 157 -6.46 -3.71 -0.96
N SER A 158 -7.68 -3.20 -1.08
CA SER A 158 -8.19 -2.47 -2.23
C SER A 158 -8.67 -1.09 -1.81
N ILE A 159 -8.49 -0.12 -2.69
CA ILE A 159 -9.09 1.22 -2.57
C ILE A 159 -10.28 1.26 -3.53
N ILE A 160 -11.43 1.59 -3.03
CA ILE A 160 -12.68 1.69 -3.79
C ILE A 160 -13.31 3.06 -3.53
N ARG A 161 -13.98 3.60 -4.54
CA ARG A 161 -14.65 4.88 -4.37
C ARG A 161 -15.75 4.76 -3.32
N HIS A 162 -15.80 5.73 -2.41
CA HIS A 162 -16.87 5.79 -1.42
C HIS A 162 -18.22 5.95 -2.12
N PHE A 163 -19.17 5.15 -1.72
CA PHE A 163 -20.54 5.23 -2.15
C PHE A 163 -21.45 5.08 -0.93
N ASP A 164 -22.15 6.14 -0.63
CA ASP A 164 -23.13 6.15 0.45
C ASP A 164 -24.51 5.80 -0.14
N ALA A 165 -24.94 4.57 0.11
CA ALA A 165 -26.27 4.08 -0.27
C ALA A 165 -27.06 3.74 0.98
N GLY A 166 -28.26 4.28 1.07
CA GLY A 166 -29.24 3.93 2.09
C GLY A 166 -29.61 2.43 2.07
N ALA A 167 -30.15 1.93 3.17
CA ALA A 167 -30.55 0.52 3.25
C ALA A 167 -31.58 0.16 2.18
N ASP A 168 -32.51 1.07 1.90
CA ASP A 168 -33.59 0.89 0.90
C ASP A 168 -33.01 0.89 -0.52
N GLU A 169 -32.06 1.76 -0.84
CA GLU A 169 -31.39 1.79 -2.15
C GLU A 169 -30.63 0.50 -2.41
N ARG A 170 -29.89 0.00 -1.39
CA ARG A 170 -29.19 -1.28 -1.48
C ARG A 170 -30.15 -2.45 -1.68
N ALA A 171 -31.28 -2.45 -0.93
CA ALA A 171 -32.31 -3.49 -1.06
C ALA A 171 -33.00 -3.44 -2.44
N ALA A 172 -33.23 -2.26 -3.00
CA ALA A 172 -33.77 -2.10 -4.34
C ALA A 172 -32.79 -2.62 -5.41
N TYR A 173 -31.55 -2.26 -5.32
CA TYR A 173 -30.50 -2.74 -6.25
C TYR A 173 -30.35 -4.26 -6.25
N LEU A 174 -30.39 -4.91 -5.07
CA LEU A 174 -30.27 -6.37 -4.96
C LEU A 174 -31.52 -7.14 -5.46
N LYS A 175 -32.65 -6.44 -5.71
CA LYS A 175 -33.88 -7.03 -6.29
C LYS A 175 -33.96 -6.89 -7.81
N MET A 176 -33.05 -6.12 -8.42
CA MET A 176 -32.95 -5.98 -9.88
C MET A 176 -32.22 -7.17 -10.50
#